data_0885bd35cc644df6d4567b3aa7bd7ce2
#
_entry.id   0885bd35cc644df6d4567b3aa7bd7ce2
#
_cell.length_a   1.000
_cell.length_b   1.000
_cell.length_c   1.000
_cell.angle_alpha   90.00
_cell.angle_beta   90.00
_cell.angle_gamma   90.00
#
_symmetry.space_group_name_H-M   'P 1'
#
loop_
_entity.id
_entity.type
_entity.pdbx_description
1 polymer ?
#
loop_
_entity_poly.entity_id
_entity_poly.type
_entity_poly.pdbx_seq_one_letter_code
_entity_poly.pdbx_strand_id
1 'polypeptide(L)' 'MKKRILKMLQTNAESERQKALTSLQLLLDNPVGIGDHST' A
#
# COMPACT_ATOMS: atom_id res chain seq x y z
N MET A 1 26.14 -7.41 11.18
CA MET A 1 24.93 -8.13 11.33
C MET A 1 23.77 -7.29 11.74
N LYS A 2 23.89 -6.54 12.81
CA LYS A 2 22.80 -5.71 13.24
C LYS A 2 22.35 -4.73 12.18
N LYS A 3 23.29 -4.17 11.47
CA LYS A 3 22.95 -3.18 10.46
C LYS A 3 22.10 -3.78 9.37
N ARG A 4 22.40 -5.02 9.03
CA ARG A 4 21.68 -5.65 7.96
C ARG A 4 20.27 -5.95 8.38
N ILE A 5 20.07 -6.37 9.61
CA ILE A 5 18.76 -6.67 10.12
C ILE A 5 17.92 -5.40 10.19
N LEU A 6 18.55 -4.32 10.66
CA LEU A 6 17.83 -3.07 10.76
C LEU A 6 17.44 -2.56 9.37
N LYS A 7 18.34 -2.73 8.43
CA LYS A 7 18.06 -2.28 7.07
C LYS A 7 16.93 -3.07 6.48
N MET A 8 16.91 -4.37 6.73
CA MET A 8 15.86 -5.20 6.20
C MET A 8 14.51 -4.81 6.79
N LEU A 9 14.47 -4.56 8.09
CA LEU A 9 13.24 -4.18 8.75
C LEU A 9 12.76 -2.82 8.23
N GLN A 10 13.68 -1.92 8.01
CA GLN A 10 13.36 -0.61 7.52
C GLN A 10 12.79 -0.70 6.11
N THR A 11 13.40 -1.49 5.27
CA THR A 11 12.96 -1.67 3.90
C THR A 11 11.58 -2.33 3.88
N ASN A 12 11.37 -3.27 4.78
CA ASN A 12 10.10 -3.95 4.83
C ASN A 12 9.00 -2.99 5.29
N ALA A 13 9.29 -2.16 6.27
CA ALA A 13 8.32 -1.19 6.76
C ALA A 13 7.97 -0.20 5.65
N GLU A 14 8.97 0.21 4.88
CA GLU A 14 8.75 1.15 3.81
C GLU A 14 7.88 0.51 2.73
N SER A 15 8.12 -0.76 2.44
CA SER A 15 7.35 -1.47 1.44
C SER A 15 5.89 -1.59 1.87
N GLU A 16 5.65 -1.87 3.15
CA GLU A 16 4.29 -1.99 3.65
C GLU A 16 3.60 -0.64 3.58
N ARG A 17 4.33 0.41 3.84
CA ARG A 17 3.76 1.73 3.80
C ARG A 17 3.35 2.06 2.38
N GLN A 18 4.19 1.71 1.40
CA GLN A 18 3.89 1.97 0.01
C GLN A 18 2.67 1.16 -0.45
N LYS A 19 2.53 -0.06 0.04
CA LYS A 19 1.39 -0.86 -0.31
C LYS A 19 0.12 -0.22 0.22
N ALA A 20 0.16 0.26 1.45
CA ALA A 20 -0.99 0.88 2.06
C ALA A 20 -1.40 2.14 1.30
N LEU A 21 -0.42 2.94 0.92
CA LEU A 21 -0.70 4.16 0.20
C LEU A 21 -1.28 3.85 -1.18
N THR A 22 -0.76 2.84 -1.83
CA THR A 22 -1.24 2.46 -3.14
C THR A 22 -2.68 1.94 -3.06
N SER A 23 -2.97 1.15 -2.04
CA SER A 23 -4.30 0.63 -1.87
C SER A 23 -5.29 1.76 -1.63
N LEU A 24 -4.87 2.72 -0.82
CA LEU A 24 -5.73 3.83 -0.50
C LEU A 24 -5.99 4.65 -1.77
N GLN A 25 -4.97 4.84 -2.57
CA GLN A 25 -5.10 5.62 -3.77
C GLN A 25 -6.05 4.93 -4.76
N LEU A 26 -5.98 3.62 -4.83
CA LEU A 26 -6.87 2.90 -5.71
C LEU A 26 -8.31 3.07 -5.27
N LEU A 27 -8.54 3.08 -3.97
CA LEU A 27 -9.89 3.27 -3.48
C LEU A 27 -10.39 4.67 -3.79
N LEU A 28 -9.53 5.64 -3.70
CA LEU A 28 -9.93 7.00 -3.95
C LEU A 28 -10.13 7.28 -5.44
N ASP A 29 -9.35 6.63 -6.26
CA ASP A 29 -9.42 6.89 -7.69
C ASP A 29 -10.45 6.04 -8.40
N ASN A 30 -10.97 5.07 -7.76
CA ASN A 30 -11.88 4.18 -8.43
C ASN A 30 -13.17 4.00 -7.68
N PRO A 31 -13.78 5.03 -7.23
CA PRO A 31 -14.99 4.93 -6.48
C PRO A 31 -16.15 4.59 -7.36
N VAL A 32 -16.04 4.94 -8.57
CA VAL A 32 -17.08 4.74 -9.48
C VAL A 32 -17.36 3.32 -9.75
N GLY A 33 -16.35 2.54 -9.72
CA GLY A 33 -16.54 1.16 -9.99
C GLY A 33 -17.60 0.58 -9.13
N ILE A 34 -17.71 1.15 -7.98
CA ILE A 34 -18.65 0.69 -7.10
C ILE A 34 -20.04 0.97 -7.53
N GLY A 35 -20.28 2.13 -7.92
CA GLY A 35 -21.61 2.50 -8.31
C GLY A 35 -22.04 1.76 -9.53
N ASP A 36 -21.08 1.51 -10.36
CA ASP A 36 -21.41 0.92 -11.53
C ASP A 36 -22.03 -0.33 -11.40
N HIS A 37 -21.64 -1.12 -10.52
CA HIS A 37 -22.16 -2.29 -10.53
C HIS A 37 -23.47 -2.41 -10.09
N SER A 38 -23.94 -1.43 -9.62
CA SER A 38 -25.23 -1.46 -9.14
C SER A 38 -26.11 -1.76 -10.26
N THR A 39 -25.67 -1.64 -11.38
CA THR A 39 -26.56 -2.04 -12.45
C THR A 39 -26.44 -3.54 -12.68
#